data_14924f12e5fcc18bbf3b37e4d8692b28
#
_entry.id   14924f12e5fcc18bbf3b37e4d8692b28
#
_cell.length_a   1.000
_cell.length_b   1.000
_cell.length_c   1.000
_cell.angle_alpha   90.00
_cell.angle_beta   90.00
_cell.angle_gamma   90.00
#
_symmetry.space_group_name_H-M   'P 1'
#
loop_
_entity.id
_entity.type
_entity.pdbx_description
1 polymer ?
#
loop_
_entity_poly.entity_id
_entity_poly.type
_entity_poly.pdbx_seq_one_letter_code
_entity_poly.pdbx_strand_id
1 'polypeptide(L)'
;MQNLPIIAVLYMILSMVSYQISASFAKQLIATLDPLTVTVLRLSFATVIVAIMFRSWKIWSRLPYLKWRDLLMYCASLGLMNILFYTSLGKLPQGIAVGLEFIGPLGLALLSIKKKSDYIWVALAMLGIALMVPWQNPIQHHFSYVGAACALGAGLCWAFYIYFGHKVVTQNIGMHALTIGIGVSALALLPIGIWHNAPALLETQYWGKALLIAVLATAIPYALDLMALKQLNKLTYGTLTSLAPALAALTGFLLLHEEISMLQWVALACVMLASIGVTLRSTKKAA
;
A
#
# COMPACT_ATOMS: atom_id res chain seq x y z
N MET A 1 -7.54 8.66 -30.53
CA MET A 1 -7.48 8.90 -29.08
C MET A 1 -8.77 8.36 -28.49
N GLN A 2 -8.74 7.21 -27.83
CA GLN A 2 -9.93 6.72 -27.12
C GLN A 2 -10.22 7.72 -26.02
N ASN A 3 -11.47 8.21 -25.96
CA ASN A 3 -11.90 9.10 -24.89
C ASN A 3 -11.66 8.38 -23.56
N LEU A 4 -10.79 8.91 -22.72
CA LEU A 4 -10.57 8.40 -21.37
C LEU A 4 -11.92 8.44 -20.64
N PRO A 5 -12.40 7.32 -20.10
CA PRO A 5 -13.65 7.34 -19.33
C PRO A 5 -13.42 8.12 -18.04
N ILE A 6 -13.76 9.39 -18.04
CA ILE A 6 -13.57 10.34 -16.91
C ILE A 6 -14.07 9.74 -15.59
N ILE A 7 -15.20 9.04 -15.64
CA ILE A 7 -15.80 8.38 -14.46
C ILE A 7 -14.84 7.33 -13.88
N ALA A 8 -14.16 6.53 -14.71
CA ALA A 8 -13.24 5.52 -14.22
C ALA A 8 -11.96 6.14 -13.63
N VAL A 9 -11.50 7.26 -14.18
CA VAL A 9 -10.40 8.04 -13.59
C VAL A 9 -10.80 8.60 -12.22
N LEU A 10 -12.03 9.12 -12.10
CA LEU A 10 -12.56 9.60 -10.83
C LEU A 10 -12.67 8.49 -9.79
N TYR A 11 -13.15 7.31 -10.16
CA TYR A 11 -13.18 6.16 -9.25
C TYR A 11 -11.79 5.84 -8.70
N MET A 12 -10.77 5.84 -9.55
CA MET A 12 -9.42 5.55 -9.13
C MET A 12 -8.83 6.63 -8.22
N ILE A 13 -9.03 7.90 -8.54
CA ILE A 13 -8.59 9.03 -7.70
C ILE A 13 -9.29 8.95 -6.32
N LEU A 14 -10.60 8.72 -6.29
CA LEU A 14 -11.34 8.57 -5.04
C LEU A 14 -10.88 7.37 -4.22
N SER A 15 -10.56 6.24 -4.86
CA SER A 15 -9.96 5.08 -4.22
C SER A 15 -8.65 5.45 -3.53
N MET A 16 -7.75 6.09 -4.26
CA MET A 16 -6.44 6.50 -3.74
C MET A 16 -6.58 7.53 -2.60
N VAL A 17 -7.45 8.52 -2.75
CA VAL A 17 -7.73 9.52 -1.70
C VAL A 17 -8.29 8.85 -0.46
N SER A 18 -9.23 7.92 -0.60
CA SER A 18 -9.78 7.14 0.54
C SER A 18 -8.69 6.39 1.28
N TYR A 19 -7.78 5.74 0.53
CA TYR A 19 -6.65 5.01 1.12
C TYR A 19 -5.70 5.95 1.88
N GLN A 20 -5.38 7.13 1.33
CA GLN A 20 -4.50 8.08 1.99
C GLN A 20 -5.14 8.75 3.22
N ILE A 21 -6.43 9.04 3.17
CA ILE A 21 -7.19 9.51 4.35
C ILE A 21 -7.17 8.44 5.45
N SER A 22 -7.37 7.17 5.08
CA SER A 22 -7.24 6.05 6.04
C SER A 22 -5.86 6.01 6.69
N ALA A 23 -4.78 6.22 5.92
CA ALA A 23 -3.42 6.26 6.44
C ALA A 23 -3.22 7.43 7.42
N SER A 24 -3.81 8.60 7.15
CA SER A 24 -3.78 9.74 8.06
C SER A 24 -4.49 9.43 9.40
N PHE A 25 -5.68 8.81 9.36
CA PHE A 25 -6.37 8.37 10.58
C PHE A 25 -5.61 7.27 11.31
N ALA A 26 -4.99 6.34 10.58
CA ALA A 26 -4.15 5.31 11.17
C ALA A 26 -2.95 5.93 11.89
N LYS A 27 -2.30 6.93 11.31
CA LYS A 27 -1.18 7.63 11.93
C LYS A 27 -1.60 8.35 13.23
N GLN A 28 -2.75 9.00 13.24
CA GLN A 28 -3.31 9.60 14.47
C GLN A 28 -3.57 8.53 15.54
N LEU A 29 -4.08 7.36 15.16
CA LEU A 29 -4.33 6.28 16.11
C LEU A 29 -3.03 5.62 16.60
N ILE A 30 -2.00 5.53 15.75
CA ILE A 30 -0.65 5.06 16.11
C ILE A 30 0.01 5.96 17.16
N ALA A 31 -0.27 7.25 17.14
CA ALA A 31 0.23 8.18 18.16
C ALA A 31 -0.35 7.92 19.56
N THR A 32 -1.53 7.29 19.65
CA THR A 32 -2.20 6.96 20.92
C THR A 32 -1.92 5.52 21.36
N LEU A 33 -1.88 4.61 20.38
CA LEU A 33 -1.58 3.19 20.56
C LEU A 33 -0.14 2.91 20.07
N ASP A 34 0.05 1.75 19.51
CA ASP A 34 1.28 1.37 18.82
C ASP A 34 0.97 0.84 17.41
N PRO A 35 1.94 0.80 16.48
CA PRO A 35 1.71 0.35 15.11
C PRO A 35 1.19 -1.08 15.01
N LEU A 36 1.61 -1.99 15.90
CA LEU A 36 1.18 -3.38 15.90
C LEU A 36 -0.30 -3.51 16.29
N THR A 37 -0.70 -2.86 17.38
CA THR A 37 -2.09 -2.85 17.85
C THR A 37 -3.03 -2.27 16.79
N VAL A 38 -2.67 -1.15 16.18
CA VAL A 38 -3.47 -0.53 15.09
C VAL A 38 -3.56 -1.46 13.89
N THR A 39 -2.45 -2.13 13.51
CA THR A 39 -2.43 -3.08 12.39
C THR A 39 -3.36 -4.26 12.66
N VAL A 40 -3.30 -4.85 13.87
CA VAL A 40 -4.14 -6.00 14.25
C VAL A 40 -5.62 -5.63 14.25
N LEU A 41 -6.00 -4.52 14.88
CA LEU A 41 -7.39 -4.04 14.89
C LEU A 41 -7.90 -3.81 13.46
N ARG A 42 -7.14 -3.08 12.65
CA ARG A 42 -7.52 -2.78 11.27
C ARG A 42 -7.67 -4.05 10.43
N LEU A 43 -6.70 -4.96 10.48
CA LEU A 43 -6.76 -6.20 9.67
C LEU A 43 -7.90 -7.11 10.13
N SER A 44 -8.21 -7.15 11.43
CA SER A 44 -9.34 -7.92 11.97
C SER A 44 -10.67 -7.40 11.42
N PHE A 45 -10.93 -6.08 11.50
CA PHE A 45 -12.12 -5.49 10.92
C PHE A 45 -12.16 -5.63 9.40
N ALA A 46 -11.01 -5.40 8.71
CA ALA A 46 -10.91 -5.57 7.27
C ALA A 46 -11.25 -7.01 6.83
N THR A 47 -10.81 -8.02 7.59
CA THR A 47 -11.14 -9.43 7.32
C THR A 47 -12.65 -9.65 7.30
N VAL A 48 -13.35 -9.16 8.31
CA VAL A 48 -14.81 -9.29 8.40
C VAL A 48 -15.50 -8.58 7.22
N ILE A 49 -15.10 -7.35 6.95
CA ILE A 49 -15.66 -6.53 5.86
C ILE A 49 -15.50 -7.24 4.51
N VAL A 50 -14.28 -7.67 4.19
CA VAL A 50 -13.95 -8.29 2.90
C VAL A 50 -14.57 -9.69 2.79
N ALA A 51 -14.65 -10.44 3.88
CA ALA A 51 -15.33 -11.73 3.93
C ALA A 51 -16.82 -11.60 3.58
N ILE A 52 -17.49 -10.59 4.13
CA ILE A 52 -18.91 -10.31 3.85
C ILE A 52 -19.06 -9.80 2.39
N MET A 53 -18.24 -8.85 1.98
CA MET A 53 -18.29 -8.20 0.67
C MET A 53 -18.15 -9.21 -0.49
N PHE A 54 -17.22 -10.16 -0.36
CA PHE A 54 -16.97 -11.18 -1.38
C PHE A 54 -17.64 -12.52 -1.09
N ARG A 55 -18.41 -12.65 0.00
CA ARG A 55 -19.04 -13.92 0.44
C ARG A 55 -18.00 -15.06 0.51
N SER A 56 -16.86 -14.78 1.13
CA SER A 56 -15.67 -15.64 1.04
C SER A 56 -15.81 -16.99 1.75
N TRP A 57 -16.88 -17.22 2.53
CA TRP A 57 -17.21 -18.55 3.05
C TRP A 57 -17.50 -19.60 1.96
N LYS A 58 -17.76 -19.18 0.73
CA LYS A 58 -17.99 -20.10 -0.40
C LYS A 58 -16.70 -20.75 -0.95
N ILE A 59 -15.52 -20.29 -0.49
CA ILE A 59 -14.25 -20.79 -1.03
C ILE A 59 -13.74 -22.07 -0.36
N TRP A 60 -14.31 -22.47 0.76
CA TRP A 60 -13.83 -23.62 1.54
C TRP A 60 -13.61 -24.89 0.69
N SER A 61 -14.49 -25.15 -0.28
CA SER A 61 -14.38 -26.28 -1.19
C SER A 61 -13.20 -26.23 -2.15
N ARG A 62 -12.59 -25.06 -2.35
CA ARG A 62 -11.47 -24.87 -3.27
C ARG A 62 -10.11 -24.82 -2.58
N LEU A 63 -10.06 -24.62 -1.25
CA LEU A 63 -8.83 -24.52 -0.48
C LEU A 63 -7.87 -25.70 -0.66
N PRO A 64 -8.32 -26.98 -0.72
CA PRO A 64 -7.42 -28.11 -0.86
C PRO A 64 -6.63 -28.14 -2.19
N TYR A 65 -7.13 -27.45 -3.21
CA TYR A 65 -6.52 -27.43 -4.55
C TYR A 65 -5.52 -26.28 -4.75
N LEU A 66 -5.29 -25.46 -3.73
CA LEU A 66 -4.37 -24.33 -3.81
C LEU A 66 -2.93 -24.74 -3.58
N LYS A 67 -2.02 -24.08 -4.27
CA LYS A 67 -0.59 -24.20 -3.98
C LYS A 67 -0.24 -23.45 -2.71
N TRP A 68 -0.25 -24.12 -1.60
CA TRP A 68 -0.07 -23.58 -0.25
C TRP A 68 1.17 -22.71 -0.10
N ARG A 69 2.28 -23.07 -0.78
CA ARG A 69 3.50 -22.26 -0.76
C ARG A 69 3.27 -20.84 -1.29
N ASP A 70 2.62 -20.72 -2.45
CA ASP A 70 2.36 -19.41 -3.06
C ASP A 70 1.36 -18.61 -2.20
N LEU A 71 0.36 -19.28 -1.65
CA LEU A 71 -0.62 -18.66 -0.76
C LEU A 71 0.01 -18.17 0.54
N LEU A 72 0.85 -18.97 1.20
CA LEU A 72 1.54 -18.57 2.42
C LEU A 72 2.50 -17.40 2.18
N MET A 73 3.26 -17.41 1.08
CA MET A 73 4.13 -16.29 0.71
C MET A 73 3.33 -15.01 0.44
N TYR A 74 2.19 -15.13 -0.22
CA TYR A 74 1.26 -14.01 -0.43
C TYR A 74 0.74 -13.44 0.91
N CYS A 75 0.23 -14.28 1.79
CA CYS A 75 -0.29 -13.87 3.11
C CYS A 75 0.82 -13.26 3.99
N ALA A 76 1.99 -13.88 4.05
CA ALA A 76 3.14 -13.37 4.81
C ALA A 76 3.59 -12.01 4.28
N SER A 77 3.68 -11.86 2.96
CA SER A 77 4.03 -10.59 2.33
C SER A 77 3.04 -9.49 2.69
N LEU A 78 1.73 -9.79 2.66
CA LEU A 78 0.67 -8.84 3.00
C LEU A 78 0.73 -8.45 4.49
N GLY A 79 0.86 -9.41 5.39
CA GLY A 79 0.94 -9.15 6.83
C GLY A 79 2.18 -8.33 7.20
N LEU A 80 3.35 -8.73 6.69
CA LEU A 80 4.61 -8.05 6.95
C LEU A 80 4.64 -6.63 6.32
N MET A 81 4.09 -6.48 5.11
CA MET A 81 3.91 -5.17 4.48
C MET A 81 3.14 -4.21 5.39
N ASN A 82 1.99 -4.65 5.92
CA ASN A 82 1.15 -3.80 6.74
C ASN A 82 1.82 -3.37 8.04
N ILE A 83 2.47 -4.30 8.78
CA ILE A 83 3.12 -3.93 10.04
C ILE A 83 4.33 -3.02 9.81
N LEU A 84 5.13 -3.27 8.78
CA LEU A 84 6.27 -2.43 8.43
C LEU A 84 5.82 -1.05 7.95
N PHE A 85 4.78 -0.96 7.13
CA PHE A 85 4.22 0.30 6.68
C PHE A 85 3.69 1.14 7.85
N TYR A 86 2.91 0.56 8.76
CA TYR A 86 2.38 1.29 9.91
C TYR A 86 3.47 1.68 10.92
N THR A 87 4.50 0.86 11.06
CA THR A 87 5.70 1.24 11.84
C THR A 87 6.42 2.42 11.21
N SER A 88 6.54 2.44 9.89
CA SER A 88 7.11 3.57 9.15
C SER A 88 6.25 4.82 9.30
N LEU A 89 4.93 4.69 9.14
CA LEU A 89 3.97 5.78 9.22
C LEU A 89 4.00 6.49 10.58
N GLY A 90 4.24 5.75 11.67
CA GLY A 90 4.45 6.30 13.01
C GLY A 90 5.77 7.07 13.21
N LYS A 91 6.71 6.96 12.26
CA LYS A 91 8.08 7.48 12.39
C LYS A 91 8.50 8.46 11.29
N LEU A 92 7.71 8.60 10.23
CA LEU A 92 7.98 9.45 9.07
C LEU A 92 6.75 10.27 8.69
N PRO A 93 6.92 11.40 8.01
CA PRO A 93 5.83 12.06 7.29
C PRO A 93 5.18 11.10 6.29
N GLN A 94 3.84 11.17 6.18
CA GLN A 94 3.06 10.20 5.41
C GLN A 94 3.50 10.13 3.95
N GLY A 95 3.73 11.26 3.30
CA GLY A 95 4.18 11.30 1.91
C GLY A 95 5.53 10.61 1.70
N ILE A 96 6.46 10.75 2.67
CA ILE A 96 7.78 10.09 2.62
C ILE A 96 7.63 8.58 2.83
N ALA A 97 6.82 8.15 3.81
CA ALA A 97 6.58 6.74 4.07
C ALA A 97 6.01 6.03 2.82
N VAL A 98 4.97 6.61 2.20
CA VAL A 98 4.35 6.08 0.97
C VAL A 98 5.30 6.16 -0.22
N GLY A 99 6.07 7.26 -0.35
CA GLY A 99 7.06 7.41 -1.43
C GLY A 99 8.15 6.35 -1.39
N LEU A 100 8.69 6.04 -0.21
CA LEU A 100 9.68 4.98 -0.01
C LEU A 100 9.08 3.59 -0.22
N GLU A 101 7.88 3.33 0.28
CA GLU A 101 7.18 2.06 0.05
C GLU A 101 6.92 1.82 -1.43
N PHE A 102 6.57 2.85 -2.19
CA PHE A 102 6.26 2.78 -3.61
C PHE A 102 7.44 2.31 -4.49
N ILE A 103 8.67 2.37 -3.97
CA ILE A 103 9.87 1.87 -4.64
C ILE A 103 9.80 0.35 -4.88
N GLY A 104 9.10 -0.39 -4.03
CA GLY A 104 8.93 -1.84 -4.20
C GLY A 104 8.22 -2.22 -5.50
N PRO A 105 6.98 -1.79 -5.74
CA PRO A 105 6.29 -1.99 -7.02
C PRO A 105 7.05 -1.41 -8.21
N LEU A 106 7.68 -0.25 -8.04
CA LEU A 106 8.53 0.36 -9.07
C LEU A 106 9.73 -0.54 -9.39
N GLY A 107 10.41 -1.09 -8.38
CA GLY A 107 11.50 -2.04 -8.54
C GLY A 107 11.08 -3.29 -9.31
N LEU A 108 9.90 -3.85 -8.96
CA LEU A 108 9.35 -5.01 -9.69
C LEU A 108 9.07 -4.67 -11.16
N ALA A 109 8.56 -3.48 -11.45
CA ALA A 109 8.34 -3.01 -12.81
C ALA A 109 9.66 -2.78 -13.55
N LEU A 110 10.70 -2.25 -12.88
CA LEU A 110 12.04 -2.06 -13.42
C LEU A 110 12.72 -3.38 -13.81
N LEU A 111 12.51 -4.47 -13.07
CA LEU A 111 13.03 -5.80 -13.43
C LEU A 111 12.50 -6.31 -14.79
N SER A 112 11.39 -5.79 -15.25
CA SER A 112 10.81 -6.12 -16.55
C SER A 112 11.43 -5.36 -17.73
N ILE A 113 12.34 -4.41 -17.46
CA ILE A 113 12.97 -3.54 -18.44
C ILE A 113 14.15 -4.28 -19.10
N LYS A 114 14.25 -4.15 -20.44
CA LYS A 114 15.33 -4.78 -21.24
C LYS A 114 16.20 -3.77 -22.02
N LYS A 115 15.78 -2.50 -22.11
CA LYS A 115 16.52 -1.49 -22.91
C LYS A 115 17.45 -0.66 -22.04
N LYS A 116 18.67 -0.41 -22.51
CA LYS A 116 19.66 0.43 -21.80
C LYS A 116 19.12 1.85 -21.52
N SER A 117 18.30 2.40 -22.42
CA SER A 117 17.67 3.73 -22.22
C SER A 117 16.75 3.81 -21.01
N ASP A 118 16.30 2.68 -20.49
CA ASP A 118 15.32 2.66 -19.40
C ASP A 118 16.00 2.73 -18.01
N TYR A 119 17.34 2.63 -17.95
CA TYR A 119 18.11 2.89 -16.72
C TYR A 119 17.97 4.33 -16.21
N ILE A 120 17.52 5.27 -17.07
CA ILE A 120 17.22 6.65 -16.63
C ILE A 120 16.13 6.66 -15.54
N TRP A 121 15.16 5.76 -15.63
CA TRP A 121 14.09 5.64 -14.64
C TRP A 121 14.60 5.05 -13.31
N VAL A 122 15.59 4.14 -13.39
CA VAL A 122 16.29 3.64 -12.20
C VAL A 122 17.06 4.77 -11.53
N ALA A 123 17.84 5.52 -12.30
CA ALA A 123 18.60 6.67 -11.79
C ALA A 123 17.69 7.72 -11.16
N LEU A 124 16.55 8.01 -11.79
CA LEU A 124 15.57 8.97 -11.27
C LEU A 124 14.92 8.49 -9.98
N ALA A 125 14.61 7.19 -9.86
CA ALA A 125 14.09 6.61 -8.63
C ALA A 125 15.14 6.68 -7.50
N MET A 126 16.39 6.32 -7.79
CA MET A 126 17.50 6.40 -6.83
C MET A 126 17.76 7.84 -6.38
N LEU A 127 17.69 8.80 -7.29
CA LEU A 127 17.78 10.23 -6.97
C LEU A 127 16.64 10.63 -6.03
N GLY A 128 15.40 10.23 -6.33
CA GLY A 128 14.25 10.47 -5.46
C GLY A 128 14.46 9.95 -4.05
N ILE A 129 14.93 8.71 -3.90
CA ILE A 129 15.27 8.12 -2.59
C ILE A 129 16.34 8.97 -1.87
N ALA A 130 17.41 9.28 -2.56
CA ALA A 130 18.51 10.06 -2.00
C ALA A 130 18.06 11.44 -1.52
N LEU A 131 17.18 12.10 -2.26
CA LEU A 131 16.64 13.41 -1.90
C LEU A 131 15.57 13.35 -0.77
N MET A 132 14.92 12.20 -0.54
CA MET A 132 14.00 12.03 0.59
C MET A 132 14.70 12.04 1.94
N VAL A 133 15.97 11.64 1.99
CA VAL A 133 16.76 11.56 3.23
C VAL A 133 17.36 12.92 3.54
N PRO A 134 17.06 13.55 4.68
CA PRO A 134 17.67 14.80 5.10
C PRO A 134 19.07 14.53 5.69
N TRP A 135 20.08 14.48 4.84
CA TRP A 135 21.46 14.13 5.19
C TRP A 135 22.10 15.05 6.22
N GLN A 136 21.71 16.35 6.25
CA GLN A 136 22.37 17.35 7.09
C GLN A 136 21.74 17.51 8.48
N ASN A 137 20.41 17.41 8.63
CA ASN A 137 19.73 17.62 9.91
C ASN A 137 18.48 16.70 10.04
N PRO A 138 18.66 15.39 10.25
CA PRO A 138 17.53 14.44 10.33
C PRO A 138 16.62 14.74 11.53
N ILE A 139 17.15 15.26 12.63
CA ILE A 139 16.39 15.54 13.86
C ILE A 139 15.42 16.71 13.66
N GLN A 140 15.85 17.79 12.99
CA GLN A 140 15.01 18.95 12.71
C GLN A 140 13.84 18.64 11.75
N HIS A 141 13.98 17.62 10.90
CA HIS A 141 12.97 17.23 9.93
C HIS A 141 12.15 16.01 10.37
N HIS A 142 12.18 15.61 11.63
CA HIS A 142 11.47 14.43 12.16
C HIS A 142 11.68 13.15 11.31
N PHE A 143 12.89 12.99 10.74
CA PHE A 143 13.20 11.85 9.89
C PHE A 143 13.79 10.70 10.71
N SER A 144 13.21 9.51 10.56
CA SER A 144 13.68 8.29 11.23
C SER A 144 14.26 7.29 10.21
N TYR A 145 15.54 6.97 10.34
CA TYR A 145 16.17 5.92 9.52
C TYR A 145 15.51 4.55 9.70
N VAL A 146 15.05 4.24 10.93
CA VAL A 146 14.28 3.02 11.20
C VAL A 146 12.95 3.07 10.46
N GLY A 147 12.27 4.23 10.47
CA GLY A 147 11.04 4.44 9.70
C GLY A 147 11.29 4.25 8.19
N ALA A 148 12.40 4.78 7.66
CA ALA A 148 12.77 4.62 6.24
C ALA A 148 13.08 3.15 5.89
N ALA A 149 13.82 2.44 6.73
CA ALA A 149 14.08 1.02 6.55
C ALA A 149 12.79 0.19 6.58
N CYS A 150 11.86 0.51 7.48
CA CYS A 150 10.54 -0.11 7.53
C CYS A 150 9.72 0.19 6.25
N ALA A 151 9.74 1.42 5.74
CA ALA A 151 9.04 1.78 4.50
C ALA A 151 9.59 1.02 3.28
N LEU A 152 10.93 0.96 3.15
CA LEU A 152 11.58 0.18 2.09
C LEU A 152 11.28 -1.32 2.22
N GLY A 153 11.30 -1.85 3.45
CA GLY A 153 10.91 -3.23 3.75
C GLY A 153 9.45 -3.50 3.39
N ALA A 154 8.54 -2.58 3.70
CA ALA A 154 7.14 -2.65 3.29
C ALA A 154 7.01 -2.66 1.76
N GLY A 155 7.76 -1.81 1.06
CA GLY A 155 7.82 -1.79 -0.40
C GLY A 155 8.29 -3.13 -0.99
N LEU A 156 9.34 -3.73 -0.43
CA LEU A 156 9.80 -5.06 -0.85
C LEU A 156 8.72 -6.12 -0.65
N CYS A 157 8.05 -6.10 0.51
CA CYS A 157 6.91 -6.98 0.78
C CYS A 157 5.76 -6.72 -0.20
N TRP A 158 5.51 -5.47 -0.60
CA TRP A 158 4.52 -5.13 -1.61
C TRP A 158 4.86 -5.71 -2.98
N ALA A 159 6.13 -5.68 -3.38
CA ALA A 159 6.60 -6.34 -4.61
C ALA A 159 6.33 -7.86 -4.57
N PHE A 160 6.64 -8.53 -3.45
CA PHE A 160 6.32 -9.94 -3.25
C PHE A 160 4.81 -10.22 -3.24
N TYR A 161 4.03 -9.37 -2.59
CA TYR A 161 2.56 -9.42 -2.60
C TYR A 161 2.01 -9.38 -4.03
N ILE A 162 2.51 -8.48 -4.88
CA ILE A 162 2.12 -8.40 -6.31
C ILE A 162 2.52 -9.68 -7.04
N TYR A 163 3.76 -10.14 -6.87
CA TYR A 163 4.29 -11.32 -7.56
C TYR A 163 3.55 -12.61 -7.18
N PHE A 164 3.40 -12.88 -5.89
CA PHE A 164 2.68 -14.06 -5.41
C PHE A 164 1.17 -13.91 -5.57
N GLY A 165 0.63 -12.71 -5.43
CA GLY A 165 -0.78 -12.41 -5.66
C GLY A 165 -1.22 -12.79 -7.07
N HIS A 166 -0.41 -12.47 -8.09
CA HIS A 166 -0.66 -12.90 -9.46
C HIS A 166 -0.74 -14.43 -9.57
N LYS A 167 0.20 -15.16 -8.93
CA LYS A 167 0.19 -16.63 -8.93
C LYS A 167 -1.02 -17.22 -8.21
N VAL A 168 -1.44 -16.60 -7.11
CA VAL A 168 -2.56 -17.08 -6.30
C VAL A 168 -3.89 -16.82 -7.01
N VAL A 169 -4.08 -15.64 -7.59
CA VAL A 169 -5.31 -15.28 -8.31
C VAL A 169 -5.54 -16.17 -9.53
N THR A 170 -4.47 -16.59 -10.23
CA THR A 170 -4.56 -17.52 -11.38
C THR A 170 -4.98 -18.93 -10.99
N GLN A 171 -5.05 -19.29 -9.70
CA GLN A 171 -5.54 -20.58 -9.22
C GLN A 171 -7.08 -20.63 -9.03
N ASN A 172 -7.83 -19.81 -9.75
CA ASN A 172 -9.30 -19.77 -9.76
C ASN A 172 -9.96 -19.37 -8.41
N ILE A 173 -9.23 -18.66 -7.54
CA ILE A 173 -9.80 -18.10 -6.31
C ILE A 173 -10.17 -16.62 -6.42
N GLY A 174 -9.71 -15.94 -7.47
CA GLY A 174 -10.10 -14.56 -7.79
C GLY A 174 -9.95 -13.60 -6.60
N MET A 175 -11.00 -12.84 -6.32
CA MET A 175 -11.02 -11.84 -5.25
C MET A 175 -10.96 -12.45 -3.83
N HIS A 176 -11.27 -13.73 -3.67
CA HIS A 176 -11.16 -14.41 -2.38
C HIS A 176 -9.71 -14.51 -1.89
N ALA A 177 -8.72 -14.43 -2.79
CA ALA A 177 -7.30 -14.37 -2.43
C ALA A 177 -7.03 -13.24 -1.43
N LEU A 178 -7.66 -12.09 -1.64
CA LEU A 178 -7.52 -10.95 -0.75
C LEU A 178 -8.07 -11.23 0.65
N THR A 179 -9.28 -11.80 0.73
CA THR A 179 -9.88 -12.15 2.04
C THR A 179 -9.01 -13.13 2.80
N ILE A 180 -8.48 -14.16 2.10
CA ILE A 180 -7.58 -15.13 2.71
C ILE A 180 -6.28 -14.43 3.17
N GLY A 181 -5.71 -13.59 2.31
CA GLY A 181 -4.49 -12.84 2.62
C GLY A 181 -4.64 -11.97 3.86
N ILE A 182 -5.69 -11.15 3.92
CA ILE A 182 -5.96 -10.28 5.08
C ILE A 182 -6.28 -11.11 6.32
N GLY A 183 -7.14 -12.15 6.18
CA GLY A 183 -7.56 -12.99 7.30
C GLY A 183 -6.41 -13.79 7.91
N VAL A 184 -5.57 -14.42 7.10
CA VAL A 184 -4.39 -15.15 7.59
C VAL A 184 -3.39 -14.18 8.22
N SER A 185 -3.19 -13.00 7.65
CA SER A 185 -2.32 -11.97 8.23
C SER A 185 -2.86 -11.48 9.59
N ALA A 186 -4.17 -11.24 9.69
CA ALA A 186 -4.81 -10.87 10.95
C ALA A 186 -4.64 -11.98 12.00
N LEU A 187 -4.92 -13.23 11.64
CA LEU A 187 -4.78 -14.38 12.53
C LEU A 187 -3.33 -14.62 12.99
N ALA A 188 -2.34 -14.36 12.11
CA ALA A 188 -0.92 -14.51 12.46
C ALA A 188 -0.44 -13.39 13.39
N LEU A 189 -0.94 -12.16 13.21
CA LEU A 189 -0.54 -11.01 14.03
C LEU A 189 -1.33 -10.89 15.32
N LEU A 190 -2.54 -11.47 15.40
CA LEU A 190 -3.40 -11.38 16.57
C LEU A 190 -2.76 -11.93 17.85
N PRO A 191 -2.13 -13.13 17.88
CA PRO A 191 -1.45 -13.64 19.08
C PRO A 191 -0.32 -12.72 19.54
N ILE A 192 0.43 -12.15 18.58
CA ILE A 192 1.52 -11.22 18.86
C ILE A 192 0.97 -9.93 19.47
N GLY A 193 -0.14 -9.40 18.91
CA GLY A 193 -0.82 -8.21 19.42
C GLY A 193 -1.40 -8.44 20.82
N ILE A 194 -2.01 -9.59 21.08
CA ILE A 194 -2.52 -9.97 22.41
C ILE A 194 -1.38 -10.02 23.43
N TRP A 195 -0.27 -10.64 23.06
CA TRP A 195 0.88 -10.71 23.96
C TRP A 195 1.49 -9.34 24.24
N HIS A 196 1.51 -8.46 23.22
CA HIS A 196 2.08 -7.12 23.32
C HIS A 196 1.21 -6.15 24.10
N ASN A 197 -0.09 -6.06 23.81
CA ASN A 197 -1.01 -5.09 24.40
C ASN A 197 -2.48 -5.55 24.34
N ALA A 198 -2.80 -6.64 25.02
CA ALA A 198 -4.18 -7.14 25.08
C ALA A 198 -5.22 -6.12 25.56
N PRO A 199 -4.94 -5.28 26.60
CA PRO A 199 -5.92 -4.29 27.04
C PRO A 199 -6.34 -3.34 25.92
N ALA A 200 -5.40 -2.78 25.15
CA ALA A 200 -5.69 -1.83 24.07
C ALA A 200 -6.51 -2.46 22.93
N LEU A 201 -6.33 -3.77 22.65
CA LEU A 201 -7.14 -4.48 21.67
C LEU A 201 -8.61 -4.63 22.11
N LEU A 202 -8.87 -4.70 23.40
CA LEU A 202 -10.21 -4.89 23.98
C LEU A 202 -10.93 -3.57 24.25
N GLU A 203 -10.22 -2.44 24.26
CA GLU A 203 -10.80 -1.13 24.48
C GLU A 203 -11.71 -0.69 23.33
N THR A 204 -13.01 -0.76 23.54
CA THR A 204 -14.04 -0.46 22.53
C THR A 204 -13.99 0.98 22.01
N GLN A 205 -13.42 1.92 22.76
CA GLN A 205 -13.23 3.31 22.34
C GLN A 205 -12.41 3.45 21.04
N TYR A 206 -11.49 2.52 20.77
CA TYR A 206 -10.65 2.53 19.55
C TYR A 206 -11.29 1.79 18.38
N TRP A 207 -12.28 0.94 18.64
CA TRP A 207 -12.89 0.11 17.60
C TRP A 207 -13.56 0.92 16.50
N GLY A 208 -14.23 2.01 16.85
CA GLY A 208 -14.87 2.90 15.86
C GLY A 208 -13.86 3.51 14.89
N LYS A 209 -12.73 4.00 15.39
CA LYS A 209 -11.64 4.53 14.55
C LYS A 209 -10.99 3.44 13.72
N ALA A 210 -10.71 2.27 14.31
CA ALA A 210 -10.11 1.14 13.61
C ALA A 210 -11.03 0.58 12.51
N LEU A 211 -12.35 0.53 12.75
CA LEU A 211 -13.33 0.18 11.75
C LEU A 211 -13.38 1.18 10.60
N LEU A 212 -13.37 2.48 10.90
CA LEU A 212 -13.31 3.55 9.90
C LEU A 212 -12.07 3.40 9.03
N ILE A 213 -10.90 3.19 9.65
CA ILE A 213 -9.63 2.94 8.95
C ILE A 213 -9.75 1.70 8.05
N ALA A 214 -10.35 0.61 8.53
CA ALA A 214 -10.54 -0.62 7.77
C ALA A 214 -11.47 -0.40 6.56
N VAL A 215 -12.57 0.34 6.72
CA VAL A 215 -13.51 0.68 5.63
C VAL A 215 -12.83 1.53 4.57
N LEU A 216 -12.14 2.61 4.99
CA LEU A 216 -11.47 3.55 4.09
C LEU A 216 -10.24 2.95 3.39
N ALA A 217 -9.56 1.98 4.01
CA ALA A 217 -8.40 1.32 3.41
C ALA A 217 -8.76 0.06 2.61
N THR A 218 -9.98 -0.43 2.71
CA THR A 218 -10.31 -1.76 2.16
C THR A 218 -11.61 -1.72 1.35
N ALA A 219 -12.76 -1.53 2.00
CA ALA A 219 -14.05 -1.66 1.33
C ALA A 219 -14.23 -0.64 0.20
N ILE A 220 -13.98 0.63 0.49
CA ILE A 220 -14.14 1.73 -0.48
C ILE A 220 -13.11 1.62 -1.60
N PRO A 221 -11.78 1.52 -1.34
CA PRO A 221 -10.81 1.41 -2.41
C PRO A 221 -11.05 0.21 -3.32
N TYR A 222 -11.30 -0.98 -2.76
CA TYR A 222 -11.51 -2.15 -3.61
C TYR A 222 -12.77 -2.06 -4.46
N ALA A 223 -13.87 -1.50 -3.95
CA ALA A 223 -15.06 -1.30 -4.74
C ALA A 223 -14.81 -0.32 -5.91
N LEU A 224 -14.15 0.79 -5.63
CA LEU A 224 -13.83 1.82 -6.63
C LEU A 224 -12.79 1.33 -7.64
N ASP A 225 -11.76 0.62 -7.19
CA ASP A 225 -10.72 0.04 -8.07
C ASP A 225 -11.31 -1.00 -9.02
N LEU A 226 -12.24 -1.84 -8.55
CA LEU A 226 -12.94 -2.79 -9.41
C LEU A 226 -13.77 -2.10 -10.49
N MET A 227 -14.42 -0.98 -10.15
CA MET A 227 -15.17 -0.18 -11.12
C MET A 227 -14.24 0.50 -12.13
N ALA A 228 -13.09 1.00 -11.68
CA ALA A 228 -12.09 1.61 -12.53
C ALA A 228 -11.42 0.60 -13.48
N LEU A 229 -11.00 -0.56 -12.96
CA LEU A 229 -10.32 -1.61 -13.72
C LEU A 229 -11.16 -2.21 -14.85
N LYS A 230 -12.49 -2.16 -14.75
CA LYS A 230 -13.38 -2.60 -15.83
C LYS A 230 -13.33 -1.69 -17.06
N GLN A 231 -12.88 -0.45 -16.89
CA GLN A 231 -12.95 0.59 -17.91
C GLN A 231 -11.59 1.17 -18.30
N LEU A 232 -10.60 1.07 -17.40
CA LEU A 232 -9.24 1.57 -17.64
C LEU A 232 -8.35 0.46 -18.19
N ASN A 233 -7.50 0.81 -19.14
CA ASN A 233 -6.42 -0.07 -19.56
C ASN A 233 -5.29 -0.06 -18.53
N LYS A 234 -4.42 -1.09 -18.59
CA LYS A 234 -3.30 -1.28 -17.66
C LYS A 234 -2.35 -0.09 -17.59
N LEU A 235 -2.16 0.61 -18.73
CA LEU A 235 -1.29 1.78 -18.81
C LEU A 235 -1.84 2.94 -17.99
N THR A 236 -3.11 3.29 -18.22
CA THR A 236 -3.77 4.38 -17.52
C THR A 236 -3.85 4.10 -16.02
N TYR A 237 -4.21 2.87 -15.64
CA TYR A 237 -4.24 2.44 -14.25
C TYR A 237 -2.87 2.61 -13.57
N GLY A 238 -1.80 2.05 -14.16
CA GLY A 238 -0.45 2.16 -13.61
C GLY A 238 0.09 3.60 -13.56
N THR A 239 -0.28 4.43 -14.55
CA THR A 239 0.10 5.84 -14.53
C THR A 239 -0.60 6.62 -13.42
N LEU A 240 -1.89 6.37 -13.21
CA LEU A 240 -2.66 7.00 -12.14
C LEU A 240 -2.16 6.56 -10.74
N THR A 241 -1.85 5.28 -10.55
CA THR A 241 -1.28 4.80 -9.26
C THR A 241 0.02 5.49 -8.88
N SER A 242 0.77 5.99 -9.85
CA SER A 242 2.00 6.75 -9.60
C SER A 242 1.77 8.08 -8.86
N LEU A 243 0.52 8.55 -8.78
CA LEU A 243 0.14 9.74 -8.00
C LEU A 243 0.01 9.46 -6.50
N ALA A 244 0.04 8.19 -6.07
CA ALA A 244 -0.15 7.82 -4.67
C ALA A 244 0.77 8.56 -3.69
N PRO A 245 2.09 8.71 -3.92
CA PRO A 245 2.96 9.45 -3.02
C PRO A 245 2.60 10.94 -2.89
N ALA A 246 2.16 11.59 -3.99
CA ALA A 246 1.73 12.98 -3.95
C ALA A 246 0.43 13.16 -3.17
N LEU A 247 -0.54 12.25 -3.35
CA LEU A 247 -1.78 12.25 -2.59
C LEU A 247 -1.52 11.98 -1.10
N ALA A 248 -0.57 11.11 -0.78
CA ALA A 248 -0.13 10.86 0.59
C ALA A 248 0.49 12.11 1.23
N ALA A 249 1.36 12.81 0.51
CA ALA A 249 1.95 14.06 0.96
C ALA A 249 0.88 15.15 1.18
N LEU A 250 -0.07 15.27 0.26
CA LEU A 250 -1.16 16.22 0.34
C LEU A 250 -2.08 15.93 1.55
N THR A 251 -2.47 14.66 1.77
CA THR A 251 -3.30 14.29 2.92
C THR A 251 -2.53 14.42 4.24
N GLY A 252 -1.23 14.12 4.27
CA GLY A 252 -0.37 14.38 5.42
C GLY A 252 -0.30 15.86 5.77
N PHE A 253 -0.15 16.72 4.78
CA PHE A 253 -0.17 18.18 4.96
C PHE A 253 -1.54 18.67 5.47
N LEU A 254 -2.63 18.25 4.82
CA LEU A 254 -3.99 18.76 5.13
C LEU A 254 -4.57 18.21 6.45
N LEU A 255 -4.36 16.93 6.76
CA LEU A 255 -5.02 16.25 7.89
C LEU A 255 -4.11 16.09 9.11
N LEU A 256 -2.80 16.07 8.90
CA LEU A 256 -1.82 15.85 9.96
C LEU A 256 -0.94 17.07 10.22
N HIS A 257 -1.09 18.14 9.40
CA HIS A 257 -0.26 19.35 9.44
C HIS A 257 1.24 19.04 9.33
N GLU A 258 1.57 18.02 8.50
CA GLU A 258 2.97 17.62 8.28
C GLU A 258 3.68 18.62 7.38
N GLU A 259 4.84 19.06 7.81
CA GLU A 259 5.71 19.90 7.01
C GLU A 259 6.61 19.02 6.12
N ILE A 260 6.56 19.24 4.82
CA ILE A 260 7.40 18.56 3.84
C ILE A 260 8.26 19.63 3.18
N SER A 261 9.59 19.45 3.23
CA SER A 261 10.53 20.39 2.62
C SER A 261 10.40 20.41 1.10
N MET A 262 10.79 21.53 0.45
CA MET A 262 10.79 21.64 -1.01
C MET A 262 11.62 20.53 -1.66
N LEU A 263 12.73 20.13 -1.04
CA LEU A 263 13.59 19.05 -1.53
C LEU A 263 12.83 17.69 -1.52
N GLN A 264 12.03 17.44 -0.50
CA GLN A 264 11.21 16.23 -0.40
C GLN A 264 10.06 16.22 -1.41
N TRP A 265 9.49 17.39 -1.75
CA TRP A 265 8.55 17.48 -2.87
C TRP A 265 9.21 17.14 -4.21
N VAL A 266 10.42 17.63 -4.46
CA VAL A 266 11.21 17.25 -5.64
C VAL A 266 11.50 15.75 -5.64
N ALA A 267 11.84 15.17 -4.48
CA ALA A 267 12.08 13.75 -4.33
C ALA A 267 10.84 12.91 -4.70
N LEU A 268 9.66 13.30 -4.19
CA LEU A 268 8.39 12.65 -4.55
C LEU A 268 8.12 12.75 -6.05
N ALA A 269 8.34 13.94 -6.66
CA ALA A 269 8.19 14.12 -8.10
C ALA A 269 9.13 13.19 -8.90
N CYS A 270 10.38 12.99 -8.46
CA CYS A 270 11.32 12.07 -9.11
C CYS A 270 10.81 10.62 -9.09
N VAL A 271 10.31 10.14 -7.93
CA VAL A 271 9.75 8.78 -7.80
C VAL A 271 8.51 8.61 -8.68
N MET A 272 7.63 9.62 -8.71
CA MET A 272 6.42 9.60 -9.54
C MET A 272 6.76 9.56 -11.03
N LEU A 273 7.69 10.42 -11.49
CA LEU A 273 8.14 10.45 -12.88
C LEU A 273 8.82 9.15 -13.29
N ALA A 274 9.63 8.55 -12.39
CA ALA A 274 10.21 7.24 -12.62
C ALA A 274 9.13 6.17 -12.84
N SER A 275 8.12 6.13 -11.99
CA SER A 275 7.01 5.18 -12.09
C SER A 275 6.18 5.37 -13.36
N ILE A 276 5.84 6.62 -13.70
CA ILE A 276 5.14 6.95 -14.95
C ILE A 276 5.96 6.49 -16.17
N GLY A 277 7.26 6.82 -16.18
CA GLY A 277 8.16 6.45 -17.28
C GLY A 277 8.26 4.94 -17.49
N VAL A 278 8.39 4.17 -16.41
CA VAL A 278 8.42 2.69 -16.47
C VAL A 278 7.08 2.15 -16.99
N THR A 279 5.96 2.66 -16.48
CA THR A 279 4.61 2.22 -16.89
C THR A 279 4.37 2.47 -18.38
N LEU A 280 4.71 3.66 -18.90
CA LEU A 280 4.59 4.01 -20.30
C LEU A 280 5.43 3.09 -21.22
N ARG A 281 6.61 2.66 -20.75
CA ARG A 281 7.51 1.77 -21.49
C ARG A 281 7.07 0.32 -21.48
N SER A 282 6.59 -0.18 -20.35
CA SER A 282 6.15 -1.57 -20.21
C SER A 282 4.98 -1.90 -21.14
N THR A 283 4.10 -0.94 -21.39
CA THR A 283 2.90 -1.13 -22.22
C THR A 283 3.19 -1.07 -23.73
N LYS A 284 4.18 -0.26 -24.17
CA LYS A 284 4.62 -0.25 -25.59
C LYS A 284 5.21 -1.59 -26.06
N LYS A 285 5.45 -2.52 -25.16
CA LYS A 285 6.06 -3.81 -25.43
C LYS A 285 5.04 -4.95 -25.47
N ALA A 286 3.84 -4.73 -24.94
CA ALA A 286 2.74 -5.68 -24.92
C ALA A 286 1.77 -5.48 -26.11
N ALA A 287 1.93 -4.42 -26.89
CA ALA A 287 1.28 -4.11 -28.15
C ALA A 287 2.21 -4.40 -29.33
#